data_0b6d56fd80aa29886757275540826ed1
#
_entry.id   0b6d56fd80aa29886757275540826ed1
#
_cell.length_a   1.000
_cell.length_b   1.000
_cell.length_c   1.000
_cell.angle_alpha   90.00
_cell.angle_beta   90.00
_cell.angle_gamma   90.00
#
_symmetry.space_group_name_H-M   'P 1'
#
loop_
_entity.id
_entity.type
_entity.pdbx_description
1 polymer ?
#
loop_
_entity_poly.entity_id
_entity_poly.type
_entity_poly.pdbx_seq_one_letter_code
_entity_poly.pdbx_strand_id
1 'polypeptide(L)'
;LAAQNESDRLKTGMVGVRMMFKLLDRPDVLTEHPEAADIPPGRGEVVFEGVSFNYRAAKPVLSALSTTFEAGKTTALVGPSGGGKSTILNLIMRLYDPVKGRVLVDGHDLSRATFRSLRERMSYVGQDTFLFSTTVMENIRAGRPGATDDDVTEAAKAAHADEFIRAMPKGYATQVGENGAFLSGGQRQRIAIARAILRDAEILLLDEATSALDSESEGLVKESLARLTEGVTTIVIAHRLSTVLNADKICVIENGRIIEEGSAQELLRSGGTFKRLFDQQ
;
A
#
# COMPACT_ATOMS: atom_id res chain seq x y z
N LEU A 1 -31.78 -20.88 45.28
CA LEU A 1 -30.55 -21.31 44.56
C LEU A 1 -30.81 -21.52 43.05
N ALA A 2 -31.86 -22.23 42.61
CA ALA A 2 -32.16 -22.45 41.20
C ALA A 2 -32.52 -21.14 40.45
N ALA A 3 -33.40 -20.29 40.99
CA ALA A 3 -33.76 -19.01 40.41
C ALA A 3 -32.61 -18.01 40.32
N GLN A 4 -31.67 -18.08 41.23
CA GLN A 4 -30.46 -17.25 41.23
C GLN A 4 -29.49 -17.65 40.13
N ASN A 5 -29.29 -18.96 39.90
CA ASN A 5 -28.50 -19.49 38.82
C ASN A 5 -29.06 -19.17 37.44
N GLU A 6 -30.39 -19.16 37.31
CA GLU A 6 -31.08 -18.81 36.04
C GLU A 6 -30.95 -17.30 35.74
N SER A 7 -31.10 -16.47 36.78
CA SER A 7 -30.86 -15.01 36.65
C SER A 7 -29.43 -14.68 36.24
N ASP A 8 -28.42 -15.36 36.77
CA ASP A 8 -27.02 -15.13 36.45
C ASP A 8 -26.66 -15.66 35.04
N ARG A 9 -27.27 -16.75 34.58
CA ARG A 9 -27.18 -17.21 33.19
C ARG A 9 -27.77 -16.19 32.20
N LEU A 10 -28.95 -15.63 32.51
CA LEU A 10 -29.58 -14.60 31.70
C LEU A 10 -28.72 -13.32 31.64
N LYS A 11 -28.16 -12.89 32.76
CA LYS A 11 -27.26 -11.72 32.81
C LYS A 11 -26.02 -11.95 31.97
N THR A 12 -25.40 -13.12 32.05
CA THR A 12 -24.21 -13.47 31.25
C THR A 12 -24.54 -13.53 29.77
N GLY A 13 -25.69 -14.11 29.38
CA GLY A 13 -26.18 -14.10 27.99
C GLY A 13 -26.44 -12.70 27.47
N MET A 14 -27.03 -11.81 28.28
CA MET A 14 -27.28 -10.41 27.91
C MET A 14 -25.98 -9.61 27.74
N VAL A 15 -24.91 -9.93 28.45
CA VAL A 15 -23.60 -9.28 28.22
C VAL A 15 -23.05 -9.62 26.83
N GLY A 16 -23.14 -10.90 26.44
CA GLY A 16 -22.74 -11.32 25.08
C GLY A 16 -23.55 -10.62 23.98
N VAL A 17 -24.88 -10.57 24.14
CA VAL A 17 -25.78 -9.88 23.20
C VAL A 17 -25.47 -8.38 23.15
N ARG A 18 -25.24 -7.72 24.27
CA ARG A 18 -24.82 -6.30 24.29
C ARG A 18 -23.47 -6.06 23.60
N MET A 19 -22.51 -6.97 23.76
CA MET A 19 -21.23 -6.87 23.05
C MET A 19 -21.40 -7.03 21.53
N MET A 20 -22.27 -7.96 21.09
CA MET A 20 -22.60 -8.11 19.67
C MET A 20 -23.26 -6.84 19.11
N PHE A 21 -24.26 -6.28 19.79
CA PHE A 21 -24.88 -5.01 19.35
C PHE A 21 -23.89 -3.85 19.35
N LYS A 22 -23.03 -3.72 20.37
CA LYS A 22 -21.96 -2.71 20.35
C LYS A 22 -20.99 -2.86 19.17
N LEU A 23 -20.75 -4.07 18.69
CA LEU A 23 -19.92 -4.32 17.52
C LEU A 23 -20.68 -3.96 16.23
N LEU A 24 -21.96 -4.36 16.13
CA LEU A 24 -22.83 -4.08 14.97
C LEU A 24 -23.18 -2.59 14.85
N ASP A 25 -23.40 -1.90 15.98
CA ASP A 25 -23.74 -0.48 16.04
C ASP A 25 -22.49 0.43 16.00
N ARG A 26 -21.28 -0.16 15.85
CA ARG A 26 -20.08 0.63 15.76
C ARG A 26 -20.11 1.43 14.45
N PRO A 27 -20.06 2.77 14.53
CA PRO A 27 -20.09 3.59 13.32
C PRO A 27 -18.85 3.28 12.47
N ASP A 28 -19.05 3.20 11.16
CA ASP A 28 -17.93 3.12 10.23
C ASP A 28 -17.02 4.33 10.43
N VAL A 29 -15.73 4.07 10.60
CA VAL A 29 -14.72 5.11 10.83
C VAL A 29 -14.53 5.96 9.57
N LEU A 30 -14.81 5.37 8.41
CA LEU A 30 -14.67 6.01 7.11
C LEU A 30 -15.89 5.65 6.22
N THR A 31 -16.59 6.67 5.77
CA THR A 31 -17.75 6.54 4.88
C THR A 31 -17.54 7.36 3.62
N GLU A 32 -18.17 6.97 2.52
CA GLU A 32 -18.24 7.84 1.35
C GLU A 32 -19.13 9.07 1.64
N HIS A 33 -18.68 10.22 1.13
CA HIS A 33 -19.51 11.42 1.19
C HIS A 33 -20.80 11.18 0.40
N PRO A 34 -21.98 11.68 0.84
CA PRO A 34 -23.24 11.52 0.10
C PRO A 34 -23.18 12.02 -1.36
N GLU A 35 -22.33 13.01 -1.62
CA GLU A 35 -22.08 13.58 -2.95
C GLU A 35 -20.74 13.10 -3.55
N ALA A 36 -20.24 11.91 -3.12
CA ALA A 36 -19.02 11.38 -3.69
C ALA A 36 -19.17 11.10 -5.18
N ALA A 37 -18.19 11.50 -5.96
CA ALA A 37 -18.14 11.30 -7.40
C ALA A 37 -16.95 10.43 -7.80
N ASP A 38 -17.03 9.74 -8.92
CA ASP A 38 -15.91 8.99 -9.46
C ASP A 38 -14.81 9.96 -9.91
N ILE A 39 -13.55 9.65 -9.57
CA ILE A 39 -12.38 10.35 -10.09
C ILE A 39 -12.19 9.88 -11.54
N PRO A 40 -12.19 10.78 -12.53
CA PRO A 40 -11.95 10.38 -13.91
C PRO A 40 -10.50 9.88 -14.09
N PRO A 41 -10.24 9.03 -15.10
CA PRO A 41 -8.87 8.66 -15.48
C PRO A 41 -8.01 9.91 -15.69
N GLY A 42 -6.75 9.86 -15.26
CA GLY A 42 -5.85 10.99 -15.30
C GLY A 42 -4.39 10.57 -15.40
N ARG A 43 -3.49 11.40 -14.90
CA ARG A 43 -2.05 11.17 -14.96
C ARG A 43 -1.49 10.60 -13.67
N GLY A 44 -2.30 10.57 -12.60
CA GLY A 44 -1.93 10.04 -11.31
C GLY A 44 -1.10 11.00 -10.44
N GLU A 45 -1.18 12.32 -10.66
CA GLU A 45 -0.55 13.27 -9.73
C GLU A 45 -1.22 13.20 -8.36
N VAL A 46 -0.42 13.13 -7.28
CA VAL A 46 -0.93 13.15 -5.91
C VAL A 46 -0.40 14.37 -5.16
N VAL A 47 -1.30 15.15 -4.57
CA VAL A 47 -0.96 16.40 -3.85
C VAL A 47 -1.44 16.34 -2.41
N PHE A 48 -0.55 16.66 -1.49
CA PHE A 48 -0.86 16.89 -0.07
C PHE A 48 -0.86 18.41 0.18
N GLU A 49 -1.95 18.93 0.72
CA GLU A 49 -2.09 20.35 1.05
C GLU A 49 -2.34 20.53 2.55
N GLY A 50 -1.30 20.90 3.30
CA GLY A 50 -1.38 21.21 4.72
C GLY A 50 -1.89 20.05 5.59
N VAL A 51 -1.60 18.81 5.21
CA VAL A 51 -2.16 17.61 5.82
C VAL A 51 -1.63 17.41 7.23
N SER A 52 -2.55 17.33 8.19
CA SER A 52 -2.27 16.91 9.56
C SER A 52 -3.10 15.69 9.91
N PHE A 53 -2.46 14.71 10.55
CA PHE A 53 -3.10 13.44 10.88
C PHE A 53 -2.62 12.87 12.21
N ASN A 54 -3.52 12.18 12.91
CA ASN A 54 -3.24 11.40 14.11
C ASN A 54 -4.17 10.19 14.20
N TYR A 55 -3.63 9.03 14.56
CA TYR A 55 -4.45 7.82 14.84
C TYR A 55 -5.20 7.92 16.17
N ARG A 56 -4.67 8.71 17.11
CA ARG A 56 -5.27 8.97 18.44
C ARG A 56 -5.14 10.44 18.73
N ALA A 57 -6.16 11.02 19.36
CA ALA A 57 -6.27 12.46 19.59
C ALA A 57 -5.03 13.14 20.23
N ALA A 58 -4.27 12.41 21.05
CA ALA A 58 -3.16 12.98 21.81
C ALA A 58 -1.78 12.90 21.12
N LYS A 59 -1.63 12.20 19.96
CA LYS A 59 -0.32 12.00 19.33
C LYS A 59 -0.38 12.31 17.84
N PRO A 60 0.05 13.50 17.40
CA PRO A 60 0.15 13.83 15.98
C PRO A 60 1.18 12.94 15.30
N VAL A 61 0.85 12.47 14.09
CA VAL A 61 1.73 11.64 13.24
C VAL A 61 2.21 12.44 12.04
N LEU A 62 1.33 13.27 11.44
CA LEU A 62 1.69 14.22 10.39
C LEU A 62 1.26 15.62 10.83
N SER A 63 2.10 16.64 10.51
CA SER A 63 1.91 18.02 10.93
C SER A 63 2.07 18.98 9.75
N ALA A 64 0.94 19.47 9.20
CA ALA A 64 0.87 20.44 8.11
C ALA A 64 1.78 20.05 6.90
N LEU A 65 1.78 18.76 6.54
CA LEU A 65 2.60 18.23 5.47
C LEU A 65 2.02 18.67 4.12
N SER A 66 2.87 19.29 3.28
CA SER A 66 2.55 19.67 1.91
C SER A 66 3.63 19.16 0.98
N THR A 67 3.25 18.44 -0.07
CA THR A 67 4.15 17.96 -1.12
C THR A 67 3.34 17.54 -2.34
N THR A 68 4.00 17.45 -3.49
CA THR A 68 3.43 16.91 -4.74
C THR A 68 4.24 15.70 -5.15
N PHE A 69 3.56 14.59 -5.40
CA PHE A 69 4.09 13.42 -6.08
C PHE A 69 3.73 13.55 -7.56
N GLU A 70 4.73 13.89 -8.36
CA GLU A 70 4.55 14.23 -9.77
C GLU A 70 4.11 13.01 -10.59
N ALA A 71 3.20 13.25 -11.54
CA ALA A 71 2.69 12.21 -12.43
C ALA A 71 3.81 11.52 -13.22
N GLY A 72 3.80 10.18 -13.23
CA GLY A 72 4.75 9.36 -13.96
C GLY A 72 6.18 9.36 -13.40
N LYS A 73 6.38 9.88 -12.19
CA LYS A 73 7.69 9.93 -11.51
C LYS A 73 7.72 9.08 -10.25
N THR A 74 8.91 8.65 -9.88
CA THR A 74 9.15 7.90 -8.65
C THR A 74 9.62 8.84 -7.54
N THR A 75 8.85 8.88 -6.43
CA THR A 75 9.24 9.59 -5.21
C THR A 75 9.56 8.60 -4.10
N ALA A 76 10.77 8.67 -3.55
CA ALA A 76 11.19 7.87 -2.41
C ALA A 76 10.92 8.60 -1.09
N LEU A 77 10.24 7.93 -0.16
CA LEU A 77 10.05 8.38 1.22
C LEU A 77 11.10 7.74 2.10
N VAL A 78 11.96 8.55 2.71
CA VAL A 78 13.04 8.10 3.60
C VAL A 78 12.94 8.76 4.97
N GLY A 79 13.57 8.18 5.98
CA GLY A 79 13.58 8.71 7.34
C GLY A 79 13.43 7.63 8.40
N PRO A 80 13.53 7.98 9.69
CA PRO A 80 13.45 7.02 10.80
C PRO A 80 12.10 6.29 10.86
N SER A 81 12.11 5.11 11.51
CA SER A 81 10.88 4.38 11.82
C SER A 81 9.95 5.23 12.68
N GLY A 82 8.65 5.18 12.39
CA GLY A 82 7.65 6.02 13.07
C GLY A 82 7.61 7.48 12.60
N GLY A 83 8.38 7.89 11.59
CA GLY A 83 8.38 9.25 11.03
C GLY A 83 7.10 9.66 10.30
N GLY A 84 6.21 8.70 9.96
CA GLY A 84 4.95 8.98 9.26
C GLY A 84 4.88 8.48 7.82
N LYS A 85 5.91 7.78 7.31
CA LYS A 85 5.98 7.31 5.92
C LYS A 85 4.79 6.42 5.52
N SER A 86 4.52 5.34 6.25
CA SER A 86 3.38 4.45 5.96
C SER A 86 2.03 5.15 6.16
N THR A 87 1.97 6.19 7.01
CA THR A 87 0.77 7.02 7.16
C THR A 87 0.47 7.81 5.90
N ILE A 88 1.48 8.29 5.18
CA ILE A 88 1.29 8.95 3.88
C ILE A 88 0.63 7.99 2.89
N LEU A 89 1.14 6.74 2.76
CA LEU A 89 0.52 5.73 1.90
C LEU A 89 -0.92 5.43 2.32
N ASN A 90 -1.18 5.30 3.63
CA ASN A 90 -2.52 5.05 4.16
C ASN A 90 -3.52 6.17 3.82
N LEU A 91 -3.08 7.43 3.84
CA LEU A 91 -3.90 8.57 3.46
C LEU A 91 -4.14 8.64 1.95
N ILE A 92 -3.15 8.29 1.12
CA ILE A 92 -3.32 8.18 -0.33
C ILE A 92 -4.33 7.08 -0.67
N MET A 93 -4.23 5.92 -0.01
CA MET A 93 -5.22 4.84 -0.17
C MET A 93 -6.59 5.18 0.44
N ARG A 94 -6.71 6.33 1.10
CA ARG A 94 -7.89 6.71 1.87
C ARG A 94 -8.37 5.58 2.79
N LEU A 95 -7.42 5.03 3.58
CA LEU A 95 -7.75 4.16 4.73
C LEU A 95 -8.11 5.01 5.95
N TYR A 96 -7.78 6.29 5.90
CA TYR A 96 -8.12 7.33 6.87
C TYR A 96 -8.28 8.65 6.14
N ASP A 97 -9.12 9.55 6.66
CA ASP A 97 -9.18 10.94 6.22
C ASP A 97 -8.27 11.82 7.11
N PRO A 98 -7.63 12.86 6.57
CA PRO A 98 -6.81 13.78 7.36
C PRO A 98 -7.67 14.57 8.35
N VAL A 99 -7.07 14.95 9.49
CA VAL A 99 -7.75 15.82 10.49
C VAL A 99 -7.79 17.27 10.02
N LYS A 100 -6.76 17.69 9.26
CA LYS A 100 -6.67 19.01 8.61
C LYS A 100 -5.99 18.87 7.28
N GLY A 101 -6.26 19.79 6.38
CA GLY A 101 -5.74 19.77 5.02
C GLY A 101 -6.51 18.78 4.16
N ARG A 102 -5.96 18.46 3.00
CA ARG A 102 -6.58 17.54 2.04
C ARG A 102 -5.53 16.81 1.21
N VAL A 103 -5.92 15.64 0.70
CA VAL A 103 -5.14 14.87 -0.27
C VAL A 103 -5.93 14.88 -1.59
N LEU A 104 -5.25 15.20 -2.68
CA LEU A 104 -5.86 15.25 -4.00
C LEU A 104 -5.18 14.26 -4.93
N VAL A 105 -5.95 13.71 -5.87
CA VAL A 105 -5.46 12.94 -7.02
C VAL A 105 -5.96 13.64 -8.30
N ASP A 106 -5.04 14.06 -9.16
CA ASP A 106 -5.32 14.86 -10.34
C ASP A 106 -6.27 16.05 -10.07
N GLY A 107 -6.04 16.73 -8.92
CA GLY A 107 -6.85 17.87 -8.49
C GLY A 107 -8.18 17.52 -7.81
N HIS A 108 -8.55 16.24 -7.70
CA HIS A 108 -9.77 15.78 -7.04
C HIS A 108 -9.51 15.42 -5.58
N ASP A 109 -10.28 16.02 -4.66
CA ASP A 109 -10.18 15.74 -3.22
C ASP A 109 -10.66 14.32 -2.92
N LEU A 110 -9.79 13.50 -2.29
CA LEU A 110 -10.09 12.11 -1.98
C LEU A 110 -11.27 11.94 -1.01
N SER A 111 -11.53 12.92 -0.15
CA SER A 111 -12.68 12.88 0.77
C SER A 111 -14.03 12.92 0.05
N ARG A 112 -14.05 13.40 -1.20
CA ARG A 112 -15.22 13.48 -2.07
C ARG A 112 -15.24 12.47 -3.21
N ALA A 113 -14.26 11.56 -3.25
CA ALA A 113 -14.18 10.50 -4.23
C ALA A 113 -14.91 9.25 -3.79
N THR A 114 -15.45 8.46 -4.75
CA THR A 114 -15.91 7.11 -4.44
C THR A 114 -14.71 6.20 -4.15
N PHE A 115 -14.86 5.27 -3.20
CA PHE A 115 -13.79 4.30 -2.89
C PHE A 115 -13.45 3.43 -4.09
N ARG A 116 -14.44 3.11 -4.92
CA ARG A 116 -14.27 2.28 -6.11
C ARG A 116 -13.34 2.96 -7.12
N SER A 117 -13.67 4.18 -7.55
CA SER A 117 -12.86 4.91 -8.54
C SER A 117 -11.43 5.16 -8.05
N LEU A 118 -11.28 5.49 -6.77
CA LEU A 118 -9.96 5.67 -6.16
C LEU A 118 -9.15 4.37 -6.18
N ARG A 119 -9.75 3.24 -5.81
CA ARG A 119 -9.08 1.95 -5.78
C ARG A 119 -8.71 1.45 -7.16
N GLU A 120 -9.53 1.73 -8.17
CA GLU A 120 -9.25 1.36 -9.56
C GLU A 120 -7.99 2.06 -10.08
N ARG A 121 -7.66 3.24 -9.59
CA ARG A 121 -6.50 4.04 -9.99
C ARG A 121 -5.20 3.73 -9.24
N MET A 122 -5.24 2.85 -8.24
CA MET A 122 -4.09 2.57 -7.37
C MET A 122 -3.74 1.09 -7.33
N SER A 123 -2.44 0.81 -7.31
CA SER A 123 -1.87 -0.48 -6.93
C SER A 123 -1.03 -0.33 -5.67
N TYR A 124 -1.06 -1.33 -4.81
CA TYR A 124 -0.25 -1.39 -3.60
C TYR A 124 0.51 -2.71 -3.52
N VAL A 125 1.81 -2.62 -3.28
CA VAL A 125 2.67 -3.76 -2.99
C VAL A 125 3.34 -3.50 -1.64
N GLY A 126 2.90 -4.25 -0.64
CA GLY A 126 3.38 -4.10 0.74
C GLY A 126 4.56 -4.98 1.07
N GLN A 127 5.15 -4.74 2.24
CA GLN A 127 6.19 -5.56 2.85
C GLN A 127 5.66 -6.97 3.14
N ASP A 128 4.50 -7.04 3.79
CA ASP A 128 3.79 -8.29 4.04
C ASP A 128 2.82 -8.57 2.88
N THR A 129 3.19 -9.52 2.04
CA THR A 129 2.37 -9.92 0.91
C THR A 129 1.19 -10.77 1.36
N PHE A 130 -0.01 -10.24 1.30
CA PHE A 130 -1.23 -11.00 1.57
C PHE A 130 -1.72 -11.73 0.32
N LEU A 131 -1.96 -13.04 0.47
CA LEU A 131 -2.61 -13.87 -0.54
C LEU A 131 -3.90 -14.47 0.01
N PHE A 132 -4.94 -14.48 -0.82
CA PHE A 132 -6.21 -15.13 -0.50
C PHE A 132 -6.05 -16.65 -0.51
N SER A 133 -6.76 -17.36 0.35
CA SER A 133 -6.77 -18.83 0.40
C SER A 133 -7.55 -19.41 -0.79
N THR A 134 -6.97 -19.24 -1.98
CA THR A 134 -7.52 -19.70 -3.27
C THR A 134 -6.38 -20.10 -4.21
N THR A 135 -6.61 -20.22 -5.50
CA THR A 135 -5.58 -20.59 -6.47
C THR A 135 -4.61 -19.45 -6.77
N VAL A 136 -3.45 -19.75 -7.34
CA VAL A 136 -2.52 -18.74 -7.87
C VAL A 136 -3.20 -17.87 -8.92
N MET A 137 -3.96 -18.48 -9.84
CA MET A 137 -4.72 -17.79 -10.88
C MET A 137 -5.62 -16.70 -10.30
N GLU A 138 -6.46 -17.07 -9.32
CA GLU A 138 -7.41 -16.13 -8.71
C GLU A 138 -6.72 -15.07 -7.85
N ASN A 139 -5.57 -15.38 -7.24
CA ASN A 139 -4.78 -14.40 -6.53
C ASN A 139 -4.26 -13.30 -7.47
N ILE A 140 -3.79 -13.64 -8.65
CA ILE A 140 -3.34 -12.65 -9.64
C ILE A 140 -4.54 -11.92 -10.23
N ARG A 141 -5.62 -12.64 -10.60
CA ARG A 141 -6.86 -12.08 -11.16
C ARG A 141 -7.54 -11.06 -10.22
N ALA A 142 -7.31 -11.15 -8.91
CA ALA A 142 -7.79 -10.14 -7.96
C ALA A 142 -7.29 -8.71 -8.26
N GLY A 143 -6.20 -8.55 -9.03
CA GLY A 143 -5.75 -7.25 -9.52
C GLY A 143 -6.76 -6.58 -10.46
N ARG A 144 -7.36 -7.36 -11.36
CA ARG A 144 -8.40 -6.91 -12.32
C ARG A 144 -9.46 -8.00 -12.46
N PRO A 145 -10.54 -7.94 -11.66
CA PRO A 145 -11.66 -8.86 -11.79
C PRO A 145 -12.20 -8.86 -13.23
N GLY A 146 -12.41 -10.05 -13.80
CA GLY A 146 -12.83 -10.20 -15.19
C GLY A 146 -11.69 -10.32 -16.22
N ALA A 147 -10.42 -10.24 -15.80
CA ALA A 147 -9.27 -10.53 -16.66
C ALA A 147 -9.31 -11.99 -17.15
N THR A 148 -8.89 -12.21 -18.40
CA THR A 148 -8.79 -13.55 -18.98
C THR A 148 -7.61 -14.33 -18.38
N ASP A 149 -7.58 -15.65 -18.60
CA ASP A 149 -6.44 -16.48 -18.17
C ASP A 149 -5.14 -16.07 -18.89
N ASP A 150 -5.25 -15.60 -20.13
CA ASP A 150 -4.11 -15.10 -20.90
C ASP A 150 -3.58 -13.79 -20.29
N ASP A 151 -4.44 -12.83 -19.91
CA ASP A 151 -4.04 -11.60 -19.22
C ASP A 151 -3.28 -11.92 -17.91
N VAL A 152 -3.80 -12.87 -17.13
CA VAL A 152 -3.17 -13.31 -15.87
C VAL A 152 -1.80 -13.94 -16.15
N THR A 153 -1.70 -14.77 -17.18
CA THR A 153 -0.44 -15.43 -17.56
C THR A 153 0.60 -14.41 -18.03
N GLU A 154 0.22 -13.42 -18.83
CA GLU A 154 1.13 -12.37 -19.28
C GLU A 154 1.61 -11.50 -18.09
N ALA A 155 0.73 -11.16 -17.17
CA ALA A 155 1.12 -10.46 -15.94
C ALA A 155 2.08 -11.29 -15.08
N ALA A 156 1.86 -12.60 -14.98
CA ALA A 156 2.75 -13.51 -14.26
C ALA A 156 4.14 -13.63 -14.94
N LYS A 157 4.21 -13.65 -16.27
CA LYS A 157 5.48 -13.61 -17.01
C LYS A 157 6.23 -12.32 -16.75
N ALA A 158 5.54 -11.18 -16.82
CA ALA A 158 6.13 -9.86 -16.55
C ALA A 158 6.66 -9.72 -15.11
N ALA A 159 6.07 -10.46 -14.16
CA ALA A 159 6.51 -10.54 -12.78
C ALA A 159 7.52 -11.67 -12.49
N HIS A 160 8.07 -12.32 -13.51
CA HIS A 160 8.92 -13.52 -13.38
C HIS A 160 8.30 -14.62 -12.50
N ALA A 161 6.98 -14.75 -12.52
CA ALA A 161 6.25 -15.73 -11.73
C ALA A 161 5.86 -16.97 -12.53
N ASP A 162 5.70 -16.89 -13.85
CA ASP A 162 5.17 -17.95 -14.70
C ASP A 162 5.98 -19.25 -14.61
N GLU A 163 7.29 -19.16 -14.58
CA GLU A 163 8.18 -20.34 -14.54
C GLU A 163 7.94 -21.19 -13.29
N PHE A 164 8.01 -20.59 -12.10
CA PHE A 164 7.78 -21.35 -10.88
C PHE A 164 6.32 -21.79 -10.73
N ILE A 165 5.35 -21.01 -11.24
CA ILE A 165 3.94 -21.40 -11.22
C ILE A 165 3.73 -22.66 -12.06
N ARG A 166 4.28 -22.71 -13.27
CA ARG A 166 4.19 -23.90 -14.16
C ARG A 166 4.90 -25.12 -13.60
N ALA A 167 5.95 -24.93 -12.81
CA ALA A 167 6.65 -26.02 -12.11
C ALA A 167 5.85 -26.62 -10.94
N MET A 168 4.79 -25.96 -10.48
CA MET A 168 3.92 -26.51 -9.43
C MET A 168 3.05 -27.66 -9.97
N PRO A 169 2.66 -28.65 -9.12
CA PRO A 169 1.91 -29.82 -9.55
C PRO A 169 0.60 -29.53 -10.30
N LYS A 170 -0.06 -28.40 -9.98
CA LYS A 170 -1.32 -27.96 -10.61
C LYS A 170 -1.17 -26.63 -11.36
N GLY A 171 0.06 -26.14 -11.57
CA GLY A 171 0.34 -24.87 -12.22
C GLY A 171 -0.48 -23.73 -11.61
N TYR A 172 -1.14 -22.94 -12.41
CA TYR A 172 -1.99 -21.83 -11.99
C TYR A 172 -3.20 -22.23 -11.12
N ALA A 173 -3.65 -23.49 -11.20
CA ALA A 173 -4.73 -24.03 -10.36
C ALA A 173 -4.25 -24.49 -8.98
N THR A 174 -2.97 -24.29 -8.65
CA THR A 174 -2.42 -24.64 -7.34
C THR A 174 -3.01 -23.73 -6.26
N GLN A 175 -3.52 -24.36 -5.18
CA GLN A 175 -3.98 -23.64 -3.98
C GLN A 175 -2.78 -23.13 -3.20
N VAL A 176 -2.79 -21.86 -2.82
CA VAL A 176 -1.65 -21.22 -2.12
C VAL A 176 -1.66 -21.42 -0.61
N GLY A 177 -2.77 -21.94 -0.03
CA GLY A 177 -2.98 -22.06 1.40
C GLY A 177 -3.35 -20.74 2.07
N GLU A 178 -3.52 -20.78 3.38
CA GLU A 178 -3.81 -19.60 4.18
C GLU A 178 -2.64 -18.60 4.09
N ASN A 179 -2.92 -17.39 3.61
CA ASN A 179 -1.92 -16.34 3.38
C ASN A 179 -0.69 -16.79 2.57
N GLY A 180 -0.87 -17.74 1.65
CA GLY A 180 0.24 -18.24 0.81
C GLY A 180 1.24 -19.13 1.55
N ALA A 181 0.80 -19.87 2.59
CA ALA A 181 1.67 -20.67 3.45
C ALA A 181 2.52 -21.71 2.69
N PHE A 182 2.10 -22.12 1.49
CA PHE A 182 2.82 -23.10 0.67
C PHE A 182 3.87 -22.48 -0.26
N LEU A 183 4.06 -21.16 -0.21
CA LEU A 183 4.95 -20.42 -1.09
C LEU A 183 6.13 -19.81 -0.31
N SER A 184 7.27 -19.67 -0.97
CA SER A 184 8.39 -18.88 -0.43
C SER A 184 8.02 -17.38 -0.39
N GLY A 185 8.78 -16.58 0.37
CA GLY A 185 8.59 -15.12 0.42
C GLY A 185 8.71 -14.47 -0.95
N GLY A 186 9.72 -14.87 -1.74
CA GLY A 186 9.92 -14.37 -3.11
C GLY A 186 8.82 -14.78 -4.09
N GLN A 187 8.26 -15.98 -3.94
CA GLN A 187 7.12 -16.43 -4.74
C GLN A 187 5.87 -15.63 -4.42
N ARG A 188 5.55 -15.41 -3.14
CA ARG A 188 4.43 -14.55 -2.73
C ARG A 188 4.57 -13.14 -3.28
N GLN A 189 5.77 -12.56 -3.19
CA GLN A 189 6.04 -11.21 -3.65
C GLN A 189 5.86 -11.09 -5.17
N ARG A 190 6.36 -12.05 -5.96
CA ARG A 190 6.16 -12.05 -7.42
C ARG A 190 4.69 -12.21 -7.82
N ILE A 191 3.89 -12.97 -7.08
CA ILE A 191 2.43 -13.03 -7.27
C ILE A 191 1.77 -11.68 -6.98
N ALA A 192 2.19 -10.98 -5.91
CA ALA A 192 1.66 -9.65 -5.61
C ALA A 192 2.06 -8.61 -6.67
N ILE A 193 3.27 -8.69 -7.21
CA ILE A 193 3.70 -7.84 -8.32
C ILE A 193 2.90 -8.17 -9.59
N ALA A 194 2.68 -9.44 -9.91
CA ALA A 194 1.82 -9.84 -11.03
C ALA A 194 0.40 -9.28 -10.89
N ARG A 195 -0.16 -9.30 -9.67
CA ARG A 195 -1.44 -8.66 -9.34
C ARG A 195 -1.42 -7.16 -9.62
N ALA A 196 -0.34 -6.47 -9.25
CA ALA A 196 -0.18 -5.04 -9.47
C ALA A 196 0.00 -4.71 -10.97
N ILE A 197 0.76 -5.52 -11.71
CA ILE A 197 0.92 -5.39 -13.17
C ILE A 197 -0.44 -5.58 -13.86
N LEU A 198 -1.18 -6.63 -13.52
CA LEU A 198 -2.50 -6.92 -14.10
C LEU A 198 -3.50 -5.79 -13.84
N ARG A 199 -3.37 -5.10 -12.70
CA ARG A 199 -4.22 -3.97 -12.34
C ARG A 199 -4.00 -2.78 -13.26
N ASP A 200 -2.78 -2.53 -13.72
CA ASP A 200 -2.41 -1.45 -14.64
C ASP A 200 -2.87 -0.07 -14.14
N ALA A 201 -2.53 0.24 -12.91
CA ALA A 201 -2.96 1.46 -12.23
C ALA A 201 -2.00 2.63 -12.49
N GLU A 202 -2.52 3.86 -12.50
CA GLU A 202 -1.75 5.10 -12.72
C GLU A 202 -0.87 5.49 -11.52
N ILE A 203 -1.22 4.98 -10.32
CA ILE A 203 -0.50 5.24 -9.07
C ILE A 203 -0.08 3.93 -8.45
N LEU A 204 1.21 3.79 -8.15
CA LEU A 204 1.81 2.64 -7.50
C LEU A 204 2.35 3.04 -6.13
N LEU A 205 1.92 2.34 -5.11
CA LEU A 205 2.39 2.50 -3.75
C LEU A 205 3.21 1.27 -3.35
N LEU A 206 4.47 1.48 -2.97
CA LEU A 206 5.40 0.43 -2.57
C LEU A 206 5.83 0.62 -1.13
N ASP A 207 5.64 -0.39 -0.29
CA ASP A 207 6.13 -0.41 1.09
C ASP A 207 7.12 -1.57 1.25
N GLU A 208 8.42 -1.26 1.27
CA GLU A 208 9.54 -2.21 1.47
C GLU A 208 9.46 -3.54 0.66
N ALA A 209 9.04 -3.49 -0.58
CA ALA A 209 8.73 -4.66 -1.39
C ALA A 209 9.88 -5.69 -1.58
N THR A 210 11.07 -5.49 -1.00
CA THR A 210 12.23 -6.38 -1.17
C THR A 210 12.93 -6.79 0.13
N SER A 211 12.36 -6.49 1.30
CA SER A 211 13.08 -6.54 2.60
C SER A 211 13.37 -7.92 3.18
N ALA A 212 12.81 -9.02 2.64
CA ALA A 212 12.93 -10.37 3.23
C ALA A 212 13.17 -11.47 2.19
N LEU A 213 13.91 -11.17 1.11
CA LEU A 213 14.11 -12.09 -0.01
C LEU A 213 15.53 -12.67 -0.02
N ASP A 214 15.67 -13.92 -0.48
CA ASP A 214 16.96 -14.48 -0.87
C ASP A 214 17.51 -13.77 -2.11
N SER A 215 18.83 -13.87 -2.34
CA SER A 215 19.55 -13.10 -3.37
C SER A 215 19.05 -13.37 -4.80
N GLU A 216 18.60 -14.59 -5.10
CA GLU A 216 18.10 -14.96 -6.43
C GLU A 216 16.71 -14.34 -6.66
N SER A 217 15.79 -14.53 -5.71
CA SER A 217 14.45 -13.92 -5.75
C SER A 217 14.51 -12.38 -5.76
N GLU A 218 15.49 -11.78 -5.08
CA GLU A 218 15.68 -10.34 -5.03
C GLU A 218 15.95 -9.73 -6.42
N GLY A 219 16.81 -10.37 -7.23
CA GLY A 219 17.10 -9.91 -8.59
C GLY A 219 15.87 -9.88 -9.46
N LEU A 220 15.09 -10.98 -9.47
CA LEU A 220 13.86 -11.10 -10.25
C LEU A 220 12.77 -10.12 -9.79
N VAL A 221 12.64 -9.92 -8.49
CA VAL A 221 11.70 -8.94 -7.92
C VAL A 221 12.09 -7.51 -8.31
N LYS A 222 13.37 -7.15 -8.26
CA LYS A 222 13.85 -5.83 -8.70
C LYS A 222 13.56 -5.55 -10.17
N GLU A 223 13.80 -6.53 -11.04
CA GLU A 223 13.49 -6.41 -12.47
C GLU A 223 11.99 -6.23 -12.72
N SER A 224 11.17 -7.02 -12.03
CA SER A 224 9.71 -6.91 -12.10
C SER A 224 9.20 -5.54 -11.62
N LEU A 225 9.76 -5.03 -10.51
CA LEU A 225 9.43 -3.70 -9.99
C LEU A 225 9.87 -2.58 -10.94
N ALA A 226 11.05 -2.69 -11.57
CA ALA A 226 11.52 -1.71 -12.54
C ALA A 226 10.55 -1.56 -13.73
N ARG A 227 10.03 -2.69 -14.24
CA ARG A 227 8.99 -2.68 -15.28
C ARG A 227 7.67 -2.06 -14.79
N LEU A 228 7.27 -2.39 -13.56
CA LEU A 228 6.01 -1.91 -12.98
C LEU A 228 6.03 -0.38 -12.72
N THR A 229 7.20 0.19 -12.46
CA THR A 229 7.34 1.63 -12.15
C THR A 229 7.50 2.51 -13.40
N GLU A 230 7.73 1.94 -14.57
CA GLU A 230 7.99 2.70 -15.79
C GLU A 230 6.78 3.52 -16.23
N GLY A 231 6.90 4.85 -16.18
CA GLY A 231 5.82 5.78 -16.57
C GLY A 231 4.65 5.87 -15.60
N VAL A 232 4.74 5.20 -14.44
CA VAL A 232 3.70 5.17 -13.39
C VAL A 232 4.11 6.09 -12.24
N THR A 233 3.15 6.85 -11.70
CA THR A 233 3.39 7.65 -10.49
C THR A 233 3.67 6.72 -9.33
N THR A 234 4.91 6.65 -8.89
CA THR A 234 5.34 5.70 -7.86
C THR A 234 5.73 6.41 -6.57
N ILE A 235 5.13 6.01 -5.47
CA ILE A 235 5.51 6.46 -4.13
C ILE A 235 6.06 5.24 -3.38
N VAL A 236 7.34 5.25 -3.04
CA VAL A 236 8.03 4.11 -2.43
C VAL A 236 8.58 4.47 -1.06
N ILE A 237 8.26 3.68 -0.03
CA ILE A 237 8.98 3.70 1.24
C ILE A 237 10.26 2.89 1.03
N ALA A 238 11.40 3.58 1.03
CA ALA A 238 12.68 2.99 0.68
C ALA A 238 13.55 2.79 1.92
N HIS A 239 13.98 1.54 2.11
CA HIS A 239 14.98 1.15 3.11
C HIS A 239 16.31 0.70 2.45
N ARG A 240 16.34 0.59 1.12
CA ARG A 240 17.53 0.21 0.37
C ARG A 240 18.06 1.39 -0.43
N LEU A 241 19.36 1.59 -0.34
CA LEU A 241 20.07 2.67 -1.00
C LEU A 241 19.84 2.71 -2.51
N SER A 242 19.84 1.55 -3.17
CA SER A 242 19.60 1.46 -4.62
C SER A 242 18.24 1.99 -5.05
N THR A 243 17.20 1.77 -4.25
CA THR A 243 15.85 2.29 -4.52
C THR A 243 15.80 3.81 -4.38
N VAL A 244 16.49 4.33 -3.36
CA VAL A 244 16.56 5.78 -3.11
C VAL A 244 17.31 6.51 -4.19
N LEU A 245 18.46 5.98 -4.65
CA LEU A 245 19.31 6.62 -5.66
C LEU A 245 18.67 6.69 -7.05
N ASN A 246 17.75 5.77 -7.35
CA ASN A 246 17.05 5.71 -8.64
C ASN A 246 15.74 6.50 -8.65
N ALA A 247 15.33 7.09 -7.53
CA ALA A 247 14.12 7.91 -7.48
C ALA A 247 14.35 9.29 -8.11
N ASP A 248 13.33 9.82 -8.81
CA ASP A 248 13.34 11.17 -9.38
C ASP A 248 13.34 12.23 -8.27
N LYS A 249 12.65 11.94 -7.17
CA LYS A 249 12.54 12.80 -6.00
C LYS A 249 12.67 11.99 -4.72
N ILE A 250 13.31 12.56 -3.71
CA ILE A 250 13.41 12.01 -2.36
C ILE A 250 12.74 12.99 -1.40
N CYS A 251 11.88 12.49 -0.53
CA CYS A 251 11.32 13.23 0.60
C CYS A 251 11.83 12.63 1.92
N VAL A 252 12.60 13.41 2.68
CA VAL A 252 13.07 13.02 4.01
C VAL A 252 12.02 13.41 5.03
N ILE A 253 11.48 12.40 5.73
CA ILE A 253 10.38 12.58 6.68
C ILE A 253 10.88 12.33 8.09
N GLU A 254 10.75 13.32 8.94
CA GLU A 254 11.09 13.26 10.35
C GLU A 254 10.01 13.96 11.18
N ASN A 255 9.57 13.31 12.26
CA ASN A 255 8.53 13.83 13.17
C ASN A 255 7.26 14.34 12.45
N GLY A 256 6.84 13.61 11.40
CA GLY A 256 5.62 13.91 10.64
C GLY A 256 5.72 15.12 9.70
N ARG A 257 6.93 15.57 9.38
CA ARG A 257 7.20 16.67 8.46
C ARG A 257 8.22 16.27 7.41
N ILE A 258 8.12 16.86 6.23
CA ILE A 258 9.20 16.81 5.24
C ILE A 258 10.22 17.84 5.67
N ILE A 259 11.44 17.38 5.97
CA ILE A 259 12.56 18.24 6.39
C ILE A 259 13.53 18.53 5.25
N GLU A 260 13.58 17.66 4.25
CA GLU A 260 14.37 17.83 3.04
C GLU A 260 13.61 17.19 1.87
N GLU A 261 13.65 17.80 0.69
CA GLU A 261 13.17 17.20 -0.55
C GLU A 261 14.03 17.64 -1.74
N GLY A 262 14.22 16.76 -2.71
CA GLY A 262 15.01 17.01 -3.90
C GLY A 262 15.53 15.71 -4.53
N SER A 263 16.39 15.84 -5.52
CA SER A 263 17.10 14.69 -6.11
C SER A 263 18.19 14.16 -5.18
N ALA A 264 18.62 12.91 -5.40
CA ALA A 264 19.71 12.31 -4.61
C ALA A 264 20.99 13.17 -4.66
N GLN A 265 21.33 13.73 -5.83
CA GLN A 265 22.54 14.54 -6.00
C GLN A 265 22.47 15.85 -5.20
N GLU A 266 21.31 16.53 -5.22
CA GLU A 266 21.10 17.77 -4.46
C GLU A 266 21.21 17.52 -2.96
N LEU A 267 20.52 16.48 -2.47
CA LEU A 267 20.50 16.15 -1.04
C LEU A 267 21.86 15.66 -0.51
N LEU A 268 22.62 14.93 -1.31
CA LEU A 268 24.00 14.54 -0.95
C LEU A 268 24.95 15.74 -0.87
N ARG A 269 24.79 16.74 -1.77
CA ARG A 269 25.58 17.97 -1.74
C ARG A 269 25.24 18.89 -0.58
N SER A 270 23.98 18.94 -0.17
CA SER A 270 23.53 19.79 0.93
C SER A 270 24.12 19.38 2.29
N GLY A 271 24.55 18.13 2.43
CA GLY A 271 25.15 17.62 3.69
C GLY A 271 24.16 17.48 4.84
N GLY A 272 22.86 17.45 4.57
CA GLY A 272 21.79 17.41 5.53
C GLY A 272 21.52 16.04 6.16
N THR A 273 20.27 15.84 6.57
CA THR A 273 19.83 14.57 7.20
C THR A 273 19.87 13.41 6.23
N PHE A 274 19.54 13.64 4.95
CA PHE A 274 19.64 12.62 3.93
C PHE A 274 21.05 12.06 3.83
N LYS A 275 22.07 12.93 3.76
CA LYS A 275 23.47 12.50 3.69
C LYS A 275 23.88 11.68 4.91
N ARG A 276 23.47 12.08 6.11
CA ARG A 276 23.74 11.30 7.33
C ARG A 276 23.10 9.91 7.29
N LEU A 277 21.84 9.81 6.82
CA LEU A 277 21.18 8.51 6.66
C LEU A 277 21.86 7.64 5.59
N PHE A 278 22.35 8.27 4.52
CA PHE A 278 23.10 7.61 3.46
C PHE A 278 24.44 7.04 3.95
N ASP A 279 25.19 7.80 4.74
CA ASP A 279 26.50 7.40 5.25
C ASP A 279 26.42 6.31 6.34
N GLN A 280 25.22 6.00 6.88
CA GLN A 280 24.98 4.97 7.90
C GLN A 280 24.53 3.62 7.31
N GLN A 281 24.23 3.53 6.01
CA GLN A 281 23.86 2.31 5.30
C GLN A 281 25.04 1.71 4.53
#